data_e0344cdf6979b0f6caed70043faee4ea
#
_entry.id   e0344cdf6979b0f6caed70043faee4ea
#
_cell.length_a   1.000
_cell.length_b   1.000
_cell.length_c   1.000
_cell.angle_alpha   90.00
_cell.angle_beta   90.00
_cell.angle_gamma   90.00
#
_symmetry.space_group_name_H-M   'P 1'
#
loop_
_entity.id
_entity.type
_entity.pdbx_description
1 polymer ?
#
loop_
_entity_poly.entity_id
_entity_poly.type
_entity_poly.pdbx_seq_one_letter_code
_entity_poly.pdbx_strand_id
1 'polypeptide(L)'
;VTQARVAILISGSGSNMEALVRAMTGAFPARPVLVIADDPQAGGLARAHRLSVPHVVVDHNAMPGGRAAFEAALSRALTLARADIICLAGFMRVLSADFVARWQGRILNIHPSLLPAFKGLHTHARALAAGGA
;
A
#
# COMPACT_ATOMS: atom_id res chain seq x y z
N VAL A 1 -17.82 -10.03 -10.90
CA VAL A 1 -17.60 -9.20 -9.73
C VAL A 1 -16.31 -8.43 -9.88
N THR A 2 -16.38 -7.14 -9.70
CA THR A 2 -15.22 -6.27 -9.81
C THR A 2 -14.36 -6.39 -8.56
N GLN A 3 -13.06 -6.64 -8.75
CA GLN A 3 -12.12 -6.67 -7.66
C GLN A 3 -11.66 -5.25 -7.32
N ALA A 4 -11.51 -4.96 -6.03
CA ALA A 4 -10.91 -3.71 -5.59
C ALA A 4 -9.45 -3.66 -6.03
N ARG A 5 -9.00 -2.51 -6.48
CA ARG A 5 -7.63 -2.30 -6.94
C ARG A 5 -6.81 -1.79 -5.78
N VAL A 6 -5.81 -2.55 -5.36
CA VAL A 6 -5.03 -2.27 -4.15
C VAL A 6 -3.62 -1.83 -4.52
N ALA A 7 -3.23 -0.66 -4.01
CA ALA A 7 -1.84 -0.22 -4.04
C ALA A 7 -1.23 -0.42 -2.65
N ILE A 8 0.02 -0.84 -2.61
CA ILE A 8 0.70 -1.17 -1.35
C ILE A 8 1.95 -0.30 -1.22
N LEU A 9 2.03 0.45 -0.14
CA LEU A 9 3.17 1.31 0.14
C LEU A 9 4.10 0.62 1.12
N ILE A 10 5.40 0.62 0.80
CA ILE A 10 6.42 -0.06 1.59
C ILE A 10 7.63 0.85 1.78
N SER A 11 8.43 0.55 2.80
CA SER A 11 9.71 1.24 3.04
C SER A 11 10.89 0.28 3.05
N GLY A 12 10.70 -0.99 3.39
CA GLY A 12 11.78 -1.91 3.63
C GLY A 12 11.66 -3.23 2.87
N SER A 13 11.78 -4.34 3.60
CA SER A 13 11.89 -5.67 3.00
C SER A 13 10.66 -6.12 2.21
N GLY A 14 9.49 -5.60 2.55
CA GLY A 14 8.28 -5.98 1.85
C GLY A 14 7.70 -7.33 2.25
N SER A 15 8.10 -7.88 3.41
CA SER A 15 7.56 -9.16 3.85
C SER A 15 6.06 -9.10 4.09
N ASN A 16 5.56 -8.01 4.67
CA ASN A 16 4.13 -7.82 4.88
C ASN A 16 3.40 -7.64 3.54
N MET A 17 4.02 -6.91 2.62
CA MET A 17 3.49 -6.73 1.28
C MET A 17 3.36 -8.08 0.57
N GLU A 18 4.40 -8.90 0.67
CA GLU A 18 4.36 -10.21 0.02
C GLU A 18 3.25 -11.09 0.59
N ALA A 19 3.09 -11.11 1.90
CA ALA A 19 2.01 -11.86 2.53
C ALA A 19 0.65 -11.38 2.05
N LEU A 20 0.47 -10.08 1.92
CA LEU A 20 -0.77 -9.49 1.45
C LEU A 20 -1.04 -9.85 0.00
N VAL A 21 -0.02 -9.75 -0.86
CA VAL A 21 -0.16 -10.11 -2.28
C VAL A 21 -0.55 -11.57 -2.43
N ARG A 22 0.10 -12.46 -1.66
CA ARG A 22 -0.19 -13.89 -1.73
C ARG A 22 -1.61 -14.21 -1.28
N ALA A 23 -2.19 -13.39 -0.42
CA ALA A 23 -3.57 -13.57 0.02
C ALA A 23 -4.56 -13.11 -1.05
N MET A 24 -4.16 -12.22 -1.95
CA MET A 24 -5.06 -11.66 -2.97
C MET A 24 -4.92 -12.43 -4.28
N THR A 25 -5.41 -13.66 -4.32
CA THR A 25 -5.32 -14.50 -5.50
C THR A 25 -6.70 -15.04 -5.87
N GLY A 26 -6.85 -15.40 -7.13
CA GLY A 26 -8.06 -16.03 -7.62
C GLY A 26 -9.29 -15.16 -7.46
N ALA A 27 -10.31 -15.71 -6.82
CA ALA A 27 -11.59 -15.02 -6.64
C ALA A 27 -11.63 -14.05 -5.47
N PHE A 28 -10.49 -13.77 -4.83
CA PHE A 28 -10.44 -12.81 -3.74
C PHE A 28 -10.98 -11.46 -4.21
N PRO A 29 -11.73 -10.71 -3.37
CA PRO A 29 -12.39 -9.48 -3.81
C PRO A 29 -11.47 -8.27 -4.00
N ALA A 30 -10.16 -8.47 -3.95
CA ALA A 30 -9.18 -7.42 -4.17
C ALA A 30 -7.98 -7.98 -4.90
N ARG A 31 -7.27 -7.12 -5.63
CA ARG A 31 -6.05 -7.53 -6.33
C ARG A 31 -4.98 -6.45 -6.22
N PRO A 32 -3.71 -6.83 -6.15
CA PRO A 32 -2.64 -5.85 -6.10
C PRO A 32 -2.42 -5.27 -7.49
N VAL A 33 -2.36 -3.94 -7.58
CA VAL A 33 -2.14 -3.26 -8.85
C VAL A 33 -0.85 -2.47 -8.89
N LEU A 34 -0.29 -2.13 -7.71
CA LEU A 34 0.93 -1.33 -7.65
C LEU A 34 1.58 -1.46 -6.28
N VAL A 35 2.89 -1.57 -6.26
CA VAL A 35 3.69 -1.44 -5.05
C VAL A 35 4.50 -0.16 -5.17
N ILE A 36 4.44 0.71 -4.18
CA ILE A 36 5.22 1.94 -4.14
C ILE A 36 6.19 1.86 -2.96
N ALA A 37 7.48 1.97 -3.26
CA ALA A 37 8.51 2.06 -2.23
C ALA A 37 8.96 3.51 -2.10
N ASP A 38 9.22 3.96 -0.88
CA ASP A 38 9.70 5.31 -0.64
C ASP A 38 11.23 5.41 -0.66
N ASP A 39 11.89 4.29 -0.93
CA ASP A 39 13.34 4.19 -0.94
C ASP A 39 13.75 3.26 -2.07
N PRO A 40 14.67 3.70 -2.96
CA PRO A 40 15.12 2.84 -4.05
C PRO A 40 15.88 1.60 -3.59
N GLN A 41 16.34 1.58 -2.32
CA GLN A 41 17.03 0.43 -1.76
C GLN A 41 16.10 -0.57 -1.08
N ALA A 42 14.79 -0.32 -1.12
CA ALA A 42 13.83 -1.20 -0.45
C ALA A 42 13.86 -2.60 -1.04
N GLY A 43 14.11 -3.60 -0.18
CA GLY A 43 14.16 -5.00 -0.63
C GLY A 43 12.84 -5.50 -1.17
N GLY A 44 11.75 -4.88 -0.77
CA GLY A 44 10.42 -5.24 -1.28
C GLY A 44 10.24 -5.02 -2.78
N LEU A 45 11.07 -4.18 -3.40
CA LEU A 45 10.99 -3.99 -4.86
C LEU A 45 11.32 -5.30 -5.59
N ALA A 46 12.34 -6.03 -5.13
CA ALA A 46 12.67 -7.33 -5.72
C ALA A 46 11.55 -8.34 -5.50
N ARG A 47 10.90 -8.29 -4.32
CA ARG A 47 9.76 -9.16 -4.04
C ARG A 47 8.60 -8.86 -4.98
N ALA A 48 8.28 -7.58 -5.18
CA ALA A 48 7.21 -7.19 -6.10
C ALA A 48 7.49 -7.68 -7.52
N HIS A 49 8.75 -7.57 -7.94
CA HIS A 49 9.15 -8.06 -9.26
C HIS A 49 8.90 -9.57 -9.38
N ARG A 50 9.33 -10.35 -8.39
CA ARG A 50 9.12 -11.80 -8.40
C ARG A 50 7.65 -12.17 -8.37
N LEU A 51 6.83 -11.35 -7.73
CA LEU A 51 5.38 -11.59 -7.65
C LEU A 51 4.62 -11.05 -8.86
N SER A 52 5.34 -10.47 -9.82
CA SER A 52 4.77 -9.89 -11.03
C SER A 52 3.78 -8.76 -10.74
N VAL A 53 4.05 -7.98 -9.70
CA VAL A 53 3.25 -6.80 -9.39
C VAL A 53 3.99 -5.57 -9.88
N PRO A 54 3.32 -4.67 -10.62
CA PRO A 54 3.94 -3.41 -11.01
C PRO A 54 4.43 -2.65 -9.79
N HIS A 55 5.59 -2.02 -9.89
CA HIS A 55 6.18 -1.32 -8.76
C HIS A 55 6.92 -0.08 -9.23
N VAL A 56 6.95 0.93 -8.37
CA VAL A 56 7.64 2.19 -8.62
C VAL A 56 8.30 2.67 -7.34
N VAL A 57 9.26 3.57 -7.48
CA VAL A 57 9.89 4.24 -6.35
C VAL A 57 9.47 5.71 -6.37
N VAL A 58 9.00 6.18 -5.22
CA VAL A 58 8.81 7.61 -4.97
C VAL A 58 9.76 7.96 -3.83
N ASP A 59 10.97 8.41 -4.19
CA ASP A 59 12.07 8.57 -3.24
C ASP A 59 11.87 9.85 -2.44
N HIS A 60 11.53 9.70 -1.17
CA HIS A 60 11.26 10.84 -0.29
C HIS A 60 12.50 11.70 -0.04
N ASN A 61 13.70 11.13 -0.21
CA ASN A 61 14.95 11.87 -0.02
C ASN A 61 15.34 12.70 -1.24
N ALA A 62 14.79 12.36 -2.41
CA ALA A 62 15.16 13.00 -3.66
C ALA A 62 14.15 14.05 -4.13
N MET A 63 13.18 14.40 -3.29
CA MET A 63 12.10 15.31 -3.67
C MET A 63 12.41 16.75 -3.27
N PRO A 64 12.75 17.64 -4.21
CA PRO A 64 12.78 19.07 -3.92
C PRO A 64 11.35 19.50 -3.58
N GLY A 65 11.16 20.21 -2.50
CA GLY A 65 9.83 20.58 -2.04
C GLY A 65 9.31 19.74 -0.89
N GLY A 66 10.08 18.75 -0.44
CA GLY A 66 9.81 18.02 0.78
C GLY A 66 8.58 17.16 0.76
N ARG A 67 7.89 17.08 1.92
CA ARG A 67 6.76 16.17 2.08
C ARG A 67 5.60 16.45 1.14
N ALA A 68 5.33 17.73 0.86
CA ALA A 68 4.24 18.07 -0.04
C ALA A 68 4.49 17.54 -1.45
N ALA A 69 5.72 17.66 -1.95
CA ALA A 69 6.09 17.13 -3.25
C ALA A 69 6.05 15.61 -3.27
N PHE A 70 6.51 14.98 -2.18
CA PHE A 70 6.47 13.54 -2.03
C PHE A 70 5.03 13.03 -2.09
N GLU A 71 4.14 13.66 -1.33
CA GLU A 71 2.74 13.23 -1.29
C GLU A 71 2.02 13.49 -2.61
N ALA A 72 2.38 14.56 -3.30
CA ALA A 72 1.82 14.80 -4.63
C ALA A 72 2.24 13.71 -5.62
N ALA A 73 3.49 13.26 -5.54
CA ALA A 73 3.97 12.17 -6.38
C ALA A 73 3.29 10.85 -6.03
N LEU A 74 3.09 10.58 -4.73
CA LEU A 74 2.32 9.40 -4.30
C LEU A 74 0.90 9.44 -4.88
N SER A 75 0.22 10.56 -4.73
CA SER A 75 -1.16 10.69 -5.21
C SER A 75 -1.25 10.51 -6.72
N ARG A 76 -0.25 11.02 -7.45
CA ARG A 76 -0.22 10.83 -8.91
C ARG A 76 -0.08 9.35 -9.26
N ALA A 77 0.84 8.64 -8.62
CA ALA A 77 1.04 7.22 -8.89
C ALA A 77 -0.21 6.41 -8.58
N LEU A 78 -0.85 6.72 -7.45
CA LEU A 78 -2.07 6.04 -7.02
C LEU A 78 -3.22 6.29 -7.99
N THR A 79 -3.35 7.51 -8.46
CA THR A 79 -4.40 7.88 -9.42
C THR A 79 -4.18 7.20 -10.76
N LEU A 80 -2.95 7.18 -11.24
CA LEU A 80 -2.62 6.53 -12.51
C LEU A 80 -2.87 5.02 -12.44
N ALA A 81 -2.63 4.41 -11.30
CA ALA A 81 -2.90 2.99 -11.11
C ALA A 81 -4.36 2.69 -10.84
N ARG A 82 -5.19 3.72 -10.69
CA ARG A 82 -6.61 3.58 -10.35
C ARG A 82 -6.80 2.81 -9.06
N ALA A 83 -6.01 3.14 -8.05
CA ALA A 83 -6.10 2.45 -6.76
C ALA A 83 -7.42 2.80 -6.08
N ASP A 84 -8.13 1.79 -5.63
CA ASP A 84 -9.33 1.95 -4.81
C ASP A 84 -8.95 1.97 -3.33
N ILE A 85 -7.95 1.18 -2.96
CA ILE A 85 -7.52 1.00 -1.58
C ILE A 85 -6.01 1.14 -1.53
N ILE A 86 -5.51 1.79 -0.49
CA ILE A 86 -4.08 1.97 -0.24
C ILE A 86 -3.74 1.24 1.04
N CYS A 87 -2.86 0.24 0.96
CA CYS A 87 -2.39 -0.50 2.12
C CYS A 87 -0.99 -0.03 2.51
N LEU A 88 -0.82 0.34 3.76
CA LEU A 88 0.49 0.70 4.30
C LEU A 88 1.07 -0.56 4.94
N ALA A 89 2.03 -1.18 4.28
CA ALA A 89 2.60 -2.45 4.71
C ALA A 89 4.07 -2.25 5.07
N GLY A 90 4.33 -1.85 6.31
CA GLY A 90 5.68 -1.51 6.74
C GLY A 90 6.15 -0.17 6.18
N PHE A 91 5.23 0.74 5.91
CA PHE A 91 5.55 2.06 5.40
C PHE A 91 5.92 2.97 6.56
N MET A 92 7.09 3.58 6.52
CA MET A 92 7.67 4.30 7.65
C MET A 92 7.48 5.81 7.61
N ARG A 93 6.85 6.34 6.57
CA ARG A 93 6.62 7.77 6.47
C ARG A 93 5.33 8.14 7.17
N VAL A 94 5.33 9.31 7.84
CA VAL A 94 4.11 9.88 8.40
C VAL A 94 3.43 10.69 7.30
N LEU A 95 2.20 10.34 6.99
CA LEU A 95 1.43 11.02 5.97
C LEU A 95 0.71 12.22 6.60
N SER A 96 0.63 13.32 5.84
CA SER A 96 -0.03 14.53 6.36
C SER A 96 -1.53 14.34 6.47
N ALA A 97 -2.16 15.20 7.28
CA ALA A 97 -3.62 15.21 7.38
C ALA A 97 -4.27 15.47 6.03
N ASP A 98 -3.67 16.30 5.20
CA ASP A 98 -4.20 16.59 3.87
C ASP A 98 -4.22 15.33 2.99
N PHE A 99 -3.13 14.56 3.00
CA PHE A 99 -3.08 13.32 2.23
C PHE A 99 -4.12 12.33 2.75
N VAL A 100 -4.19 12.15 4.06
CA VAL A 100 -5.14 11.22 4.66
C VAL A 100 -6.58 11.63 4.34
N ALA A 101 -6.88 12.93 4.41
CA ALA A 101 -8.22 13.43 4.08
C ALA A 101 -8.57 13.16 2.62
N ARG A 102 -7.61 13.34 1.71
CA ARG A 102 -7.83 13.11 0.28
C ARG A 102 -8.19 11.65 -0.01
N TRP A 103 -7.59 10.72 0.73
CA TRP A 103 -7.82 9.30 0.53
C TRP A 103 -8.65 8.69 1.66
N GLN A 104 -9.45 9.50 2.32
CA GLN A 104 -10.21 9.07 3.47
C GLN A 104 -11.08 7.87 3.17
N GLY A 105 -11.09 6.91 4.09
CA GLY A 105 -11.85 5.67 3.93
C GLY A 105 -11.20 4.66 2.99
N ARG A 106 -10.04 4.98 2.45
CA ARG A 106 -9.36 4.13 1.46
C ARG A 106 -7.96 3.72 1.89
N ILE A 107 -7.48 4.20 3.03
CA ILE A 107 -6.14 3.88 3.53
C ILE A 107 -6.25 2.86 4.64
N LEU A 108 -5.53 1.77 4.50
CA LEU A 108 -5.50 0.67 5.47
C LEU A 108 -4.07 0.50 5.98
N ASN A 109 -3.89 0.53 7.29
CA ASN A 109 -2.60 0.25 7.89
C ASN A 109 -2.54 -1.22 8.24
N ILE A 110 -1.66 -1.97 7.58
CA ILE A 110 -1.57 -3.41 7.74
C ILE A 110 -0.67 -3.72 8.93
N HIS A 111 -1.25 -4.27 9.97
CA HIS A 111 -0.53 -4.66 11.16
C HIS A 111 -0.03 -6.10 11.00
N PRO A 112 1.26 -6.38 11.24
CA PRO A 112 1.80 -7.72 11.00
C PRO A 112 1.05 -8.82 11.75
N SER A 113 0.53 -8.53 12.94
CA SER A 113 -0.17 -9.54 13.73
C SER A 113 -1.49 -9.98 13.11
N LEU A 114 -2.02 -9.23 12.17
CA LEU A 114 -3.26 -9.59 11.48
C LEU A 114 -3.03 -10.49 10.29
N LEU A 115 -1.82 -10.53 9.74
CA LEU A 115 -1.55 -11.23 8.49
C LEU A 115 -1.77 -12.74 8.57
N PRO A 116 -1.32 -13.43 9.63
CA PRO A 116 -1.56 -14.87 9.70
C PRO A 116 -3.04 -15.22 9.84
N ALA A 117 -3.82 -14.33 10.44
CA ALA A 117 -5.24 -14.52 10.64
C ALA A 117 -6.07 -13.93 9.52
N PHE A 118 -5.42 -13.44 8.49
CA PHE A 118 -6.08 -12.77 7.38
C PHE A 118 -6.76 -13.79 6.49
N LYS A 119 -7.92 -14.19 6.90
CA LYS A 119 -8.71 -15.20 6.19
C LYS A 119 -9.60 -14.58 5.14
N GLY A 120 -9.75 -13.27 5.18
CA GLY A 120 -10.60 -12.60 4.26
C GLY A 120 -10.63 -11.13 4.53
N LEU A 121 -11.17 -10.42 3.59
CA LEU A 121 -11.17 -8.96 3.62
C LEU A 121 -11.92 -8.40 4.81
N HIS A 122 -12.99 -9.07 5.24
CA HIS A 122 -13.80 -8.56 6.34
C HIS A 122 -13.04 -8.48 7.66
N THR A 123 -12.04 -9.33 7.89
CA THR A 123 -11.21 -9.26 9.09
C THR A 123 -10.44 -7.96 9.12
N HIS A 124 -9.82 -7.60 8.01
CA HIS A 124 -9.11 -6.35 7.87
C HIS A 124 -10.04 -5.16 7.94
N ALA A 125 -11.13 -5.22 7.23
CA ALA A 125 -12.10 -4.14 7.23
C ALA A 125 -12.60 -3.85 8.64
N ARG A 126 -12.86 -4.89 9.42
CA ARG A 126 -13.30 -4.72 10.80
C ARG A 126 -12.21 -4.10 11.67
N ALA A 127 -10.98 -4.56 11.54
CA ALA A 127 -9.87 -4.02 12.32
C ALA A 127 -9.66 -2.55 11.99
N LEU A 128 -9.77 -2.20 10.73
CA LEU A 128 -9.59 -0.83 10.28
C LEU A 128 -10.72 0.06 10.75
N ALA A 129 -11.94 -0.41 10.67
CA ALA A 129 -13.09 0.35 11.14
C ALA A 129 -12.97 0.63 12.63
N ALA A 130 -12.52 -0.35 13.41
CA ALA A 130 -12.33 -0.18 14.84
C ALA A 130 -11.12 0.68 15.15
N GLY A 131 -10.07 0.58 14.36
CA GLY A 131 -8.82 1.30 14.59
C GLY A 131 -8.77 2.69 14.02
N GLY A 132 -9.74 3.09 13.25
CA GLY A 132 -9.78 4.40 12.66
C GLY A 132 -8.65 4.64 11.68
N ALA A 133 -8.32 3.69 10.90
CA ALA A 133 -7.21 3.76 9.97
C ALA A 133 -7.22 4.97 9.07
#